data_4d6ef0bb8ceb378ceee69536eb240aad
#
_entry.id   4d6ef0bb8ceb378ceee69536eb240aad
#
_cell.length_a   1.000
_cell.length_b   1.000
_cell.length_c   1.000
_cell.angle_alpha   90.00
_cell.angle_beta   90.00
_cell.angle_gamma   90.00
#
_symmetry.space_group_name_H-M   'P 1'
#
loop_
_entity.id
_entity.type
_entity.pdbx_description
1 polymer ?
#
loop_
_entity_poly.entity_id
_entity_poly.type
_entity_poly.pdbx_seq_one_letter_code
_entity_poly.pdbx_strand_id
1 'polypeptide(L)'
;DAIREAADEIDRAESPRAVAIEARLKQLGPAPVAKDDEPAPVEADAIKTEREDQQKLLAEAQGRVKQAQLLHLRADEIVKAIAEKRRARFTDDMVERSRSVLEPAVWLEALKSMPAIFAGLVYLLRDWFSLLAGRGLETATAVGSVIFAFLAILWTARRRLSLITARDAEAPDPTMLVRALKAAGIVAVNFAGPVLSLLGVARALDVFELNPARVDLFITALVEGVASAAMVYGIALAILAPGKPQWRMAPVGDQTAVRLLRLFVTLAIVHGFGMWFIRVLDVLAAPVATLILASGLFAVADAALVMLALRTAARSMAGDEETAEIAEAATEKRSSLWRWILPLGWILAIGATVAAASGYVALASFVTRQMVRTGFLLGALYILLVLADETIQATFQARSAFGQVMTRSMGLARETVEQIGVVLSGLVRLLLIAIAALFILAPIGIDGQDVVSDAKTAFFGFRVGGLTFSLSAILTGLAFLTLGIAVTRGIQGWLDQRFLPRTRLDVGLKNSIRTSFGYVGTIVSVALAFSVVGLDLQNLAIVAGALSVGVGFGLQSIVNNFVSGLILLAERPIK
;
A
#
# COMPACT_ATOMS: atom_id res chain seq x y z
N ASP A 1 6.89 -15.60 11.16
CA ASP A 1 7.46 -14.30 10.81
C ASP A 1 8.74 -14.03 11.58
N ALA A 2 8.76 -14.10 12.93
CA ALA A 2 9.98 -13.90 13.73
C ALA A 2 11.12 -14.87 13.34
N ILE A 3 10.80 -16.13 12.99
CA ILE A 3 11.80 -17.10 12.53
C ILE A 3 12.34 -16.72 11.14
N ARG A 4 11.50 -16.22 10.24
CA ARG A 4 11.92 -15.72 8.93
C ARG A 4 12.83 -14.51 9.07
N GLU A 5 12.43 -13.56 9.90
CA GLU A 5 13.18 -12.33 10.16
C GLU A 5 14.57 -12.62 10.75
N ALA A 6 14.64 -13.55 11.71
CA ALA A 6 15.91 -14.02 12.28
C ALA A 6 16.78 -14.76 11.23
N ALA A 7 16.17 -15.58 10.37
CA ALA A 7 16.89 -16.27 9.30
C ALA A 7 17.43 -15.27 8.25
N ASP A 8 16.64 -14.27 7.87
CA ASP A 8 17.07 -13.21 6.96
C ASP A 8 18.17 -12.33 7.56
N GLU A 9 18.14 -12.07 8.87
CA GLU A 9 19.18 -11.31 9.57
C GLU A 9 20.52 -12.08 9.55
N ILE A 10 20.48 -13.39 9.81
CA ILE A 10 21.66 -14.25 9.75
C ILE A 10 22.21 -14.30 8.31
N ASP A 11 21.37 -14.48 7.31
CA ASP A 11 21.80 -14.52 5.91
C ASP A 11 22.44 -13.19 5.47
N ARG A 12 21.84 -12.05 5.85
CA ARG A 12 22.40 -10.71 5.56
C ARG A 12 23.74 -10.46 6.24
N ALA A 13 23.96 -11.01 7.44
CA ALA A 13 25.20 -10.84 8.17
C ALA A 13 26.31 -11.76 7.66
N GLU A 14 26.00 -13.05 7.40
CA GLU A 14 27.01 -14.06 7.12
C GLU A 14 27.29 -14.23 5.62
N SER A 15 26.35 -13.95 4.70
CA SER A 15 26.59 -14.04 3.25
C SER A 15 27.73 -13.13 2.76
N PRO A 16 27.77 -11.82 3.12
CA PRO A 16 28.88 -10.95 2.73
C PRO A 16 30.21 -11.39 3.36
N ARG A 17 30.16 -11.91 4.59
CA ARG A 17 31.33 -12.41 5.31
C ARG A 17 31.93 -13.64 4.61
N ALA A 18 31.08 -14.59 4.19
CA ALA A 18 31.51 -15.77 3.45
C ALA A 18 32.18 -15.36 2.11
N VAL A 19 31.60 -14.40 1.38
CA VAL A 19 32.18 -13.88 0.13
C VAL A 19 33.54 -13.20 0.37
N ALA A 20 33.69 -12.42 1.44
CA ALA A 20 34.95 -11.77 1.79
C ALA A 20 36.05 -12.78 2.12
N ILE A 21 35.72 -13.84 2.90
CA ILE A 21 36.65 -14.91 3.25
C ILE A 21 37.05 -15.70 2.00
N GLU A 22 36.10 -16.00 1.12
CA GLU A 22 36.39 -16.71 -0.16
C GLU A 22 37.32 -15.87 -1.06
N ALA A 23 37.10 -14.55 -1.13
CA ALA A 23 38.02 -13.65 -1.85
C ALA A 23 39.42 -13.65 -1.25
N ARG A 24 39.54 -13.71 0.08
CA ARG A 24 40.84 -13.82 0.78
C ARG A 24 41.53 -15.13 0.50
N LEU A 25 40.82 -16.27 0.53
CA LEU A 25 41.34 -17.58 0.17
C LEU A 25 41.82 -17.62 -1.29
N LYS A 26 41.12 -16.95 -2.20
CA LYS A 26 41.51 -16.84 -3.60
C LYS A 26 42.80 -16.03 -3.79
N GLN A 27 43.05 -15.03 -2.95
CA GLN A 27 44.29 -14.26 -2.91
C GLN A 27 45.48 -15.11 -2.40
N LEU A 28 45.24 -15.99 -1.41
CA LEU A 28 46.28 -16.90 -0.89
C LEU A 28 46.66 -18.00 -1.90
N GLY A 29 45.85 -18.23 -2.93
CA GLY A 29 46.08 -19.23 -3.96
C GLY A 29 45.84 -20.67 -3.50
N PRO A 30 45.89 -21.65 -4.41
CA PRO A 30 45.79 -23.08 -4.06
C PRO A 30 46.99 -23.56 -3.27
N ALA A 31 46.81 -24.57 -2.39
CA ALA A 31 47.90 -25.22 -1.71
C ALA A 31 48.90 -25.81 -2.72
N PRO A 32 50.20 -25.74 -2.46
CA PRO A 32 51.17 -26.31 -3.36
C PRO A 32 50.99 -27.85 -3.45
N VAL A 33 50.80 -28.33 -4.68
CA VAL A 33 50.62 -29.75 -4.96
C VAL A 33 51.93 -30.30 -5.54
N ALA A 34 52.41 -31.42 -5.05
CA ALA A 34 53.55 -32.14 -5.63
C ALA A 34 53.25 -32.51 -7.09
N LYS A 35 54.09 -32.13 -8.03
CA LYS A 35 54.03 -32.57 -9.42
C LYS A 35 55.10 -33.63 -9.62
N ASP A 36 54.70 -34.75 -10.22
CA ASP A 36 55.51 -35.84 -10.71
C ASP A 36 57.00 -35.84 -10.26
N ASP A 37 57.31 -36.62 -9.19
CA ASP A 37 58.66 -36.83 -8.62
C ASP A 37 59.42 -35.65 -7.99
N GLU A 38 58.87 -34.44 -7.90
CA GLU A 38 59.45 -33.35 -7.11
C GLU A 38 58.70 -33.15 -5.79
N PRO A 39 59.42 -33.00 -4.64
CA PRO A 39 58.75 -32.68 -3.37
C PRO A 39 58.05 -31.31 -3.49
N ALA A 40 56.82 -31.25 -2.97
CA ALA A 40 56.05 -30.01 -2.98
C ALA A 40 56.87 -28.86 -2.38
N PRO A 41 56.88 -27.67 -2.99
CA PRO A 41 57.60 -26.53 -2.43
C PRO A 41 57.11 -26.24 -1.00
N VAL A 42 58.05 -26.02 -0.06
CA VAL A 42 57.74 -25.80 1.36
C VAL A 42 57.02 -24.45 1.47
N GLU A 43 55.73 -24.53 1.77
CA GLU A 43 54.93 -23.33 2.05
C GLU A 43 55.32 -22.75 3.42
N ALA A 44 55.41 -21.44 3.55
CA ALA A 44 55.68 -20.81 4.83
C ALA A 44 54.55 -21.15 5.83
N ASP A 45 54.93 -21.63 7.04
CA ASP A 45 53.97 -22.09 8.07
C ASP A 45 52.89 -21.02 8.38
N ALA A 46 53.22 -19.74 8.29
CA ALA A 46 52.28 -18.63 8.47
C ALA A 46 51.16 -18.61 7.41
N ILE A 47 51.47 -18.89 6.12
CA ILE A 47 50.50 -18.91 5.03
C ILE A 47 49.62 -20.15 5.13
N LYS A 48 50.19 -21.28 5.51
CA LYS A 48 49.45 -22.54 5.74
C LYS A 48 48.44 -22.36 6.89
N THR A 49 48.84 -21.80 8.02
CA THR A 49 47.99 -21.56 9.18
C THR A 49 46.87 -20.59 8.82
N GLU A 50 47.18 -19.47 8.14
CA GLU A 50 46.17 -18.49 7.73
C GLU A 50 45.16 -19.15 6.78
N ARG A 51 45.59 -20.01 5.84
CA ARG A 51 44.66 -20.70 4.93
C ARG A 51 43.73 -21.65 5.67
N GLU A 52 44.28 -22.45 6.62
CA GLU A 52 43.49 -23.37 7.44
C GLU A 52 42.46 -22.59 8.30
N ASP A 53 42.83 -21.47 8.88
CA ASP A 53 41.94 -20.64 9.65
C ASP A 53 40.84 -19.99 8.78
N GLN A 54 41.20 -19.49 7.59
CA GLN A 54 40.23 -18.95 6.65
C GLN A 54 39.28 -20.02 6.12
N GLN A 55 39.76 -21.27 5.89
CA GLN A 55 38.89 -22.38 5.50
C GLN A 55 37.88 -22.75 6.60
N LYS A 56 38.30 -22.76 7.87
CA LYS A 56 37.41 -23.03 9.00
C LYS A 56 36.34 -21.92 9.11
N LEU A 57 36.74 -20.66 9.03
CA LEU A 57 35.83 -19.52 9.08
C LEU A 57 34.83 -19.54 7.91
N LEU A 58 35.29 -19.93 6.71
CA LEU A 58 34.41 -20.08 5.55
C LEU A 58 33.38 -21.20 5.76
N ALA A 59 33.83 -22.36 6.27
CA ALA A 59 32.94 -23.50 6.55
C ALA A 59 31.87 -23.11 7.63
N GLU A 60 32.27 -22.40 8.66
CA GLU A 60 31.34 -21.89 9.68
C GLU A 60 30.32 -20.89 9.10
N ALA A 61 30.79 -19.89 8.34
CA ALA A 61 29.91 -18.91 7.72
C ALA A 61 28.94 -19.55 6.73
N GLN A 62 29.41 -20.43 5.87
CA GLN A 62 28.58 -21.21 4.93
C GLN A 62 27.59 -22.12 5.66
N GLY A 63 28.02 -22.73 6.78
CA GLY A 63 27.17 -23.54 7.65
C GLY A 63 25.99 -22.74 8.20
N ARG A 64 26.25 -21.53 8.72
CA ARG A 64 25.22 -20.61 9.22
C ARG A 64 24.27 -20.14 8.13
N VAL A 65 24.79 -19.80 6.95
CA VAL A 65 23.97 -19.42 5.79
C VAL A 65 23.04 -20.56 5.38
N LYS A 66 23.56 -21.80 5.28
CA LYS A 66 22.73 -22.98 4.97
C LYS A 66 21.66 -23.24 6.04
N GLN A 67 22.01 -23.10 7.32
CA GLN A 67 21.03 -23.23 8.41
C GLN A 67 19.94 -22.17 8.32
N ALA A 68 20.30 -20.91 8.05
CA ALA A 68 19.34 -19.84 7.84
C ALA A 68 18.39 -20.12 6.66
N GLN A 69 18.93 -20.59 5.53
CA GLN A 69 18.13 -20.97 4.37
C GLN A 69 17.19 -22.14 4.65
N LEU A 70 17.63 -23.16 5.40
CA LEU A 70 16.76 -24.27 5.82
C LEU A 70 15.65 -23.81 6.77
N LEU A 71 15.96 -22.91 7.71
CA LEU A 71 14.96 -22.33 8.61
C LEU A 71 13.92 -21.52 7.83
N HIS A 72 14.37 -20.75 6.85
CA HIS A 72 13.49 -19.98 5.97
C HIS A 72 12.55 -20.92 5.18
N LEU A 73 13.06 -21.97 4.56
CA LEU A 73 12.25 -22.95 3.83
C LEU A 73 11.22 -23.64 4.74
N ARG A 74 11.62 -24.08 5.94
CA ARG A 74 10.69 -24.69 6.91
C ARG A 74 9.62 -23.71 7.37
N ALA A 75 10.00 -22.47 7.62
CA ALA A 75 9.04 -21.42 7.98
C ALA A 75 8.02 -21.19 6.85
N ASP A 76 8.47 -21.19 5.60
CA ASP A 76 7.60 -21.07 4.43
C ASP A 76 6.63 -22.25 4.28
N GLU A 77 7.10 -23.49 4.49
CA GLU A 77 6.23 -24.67 4.48
C GLU A 77 5.17 -24.61 5.57
N ILE A 78 5.54 -24.19 6.78
CA ILE A 78 4.60 -24.04 7.90
C ILE A 78 3.55 -22.96 7.58
N VAL A 79 3.96 -21.81 7.04
CA VAL A 79 3.05 -20.74 6.65
C VAL A 79 2.09 -21.21 5.57
N LYS A 80 2.57 -21.91 4.53
CA LYS A 80 1.71 -22.49 3.50
C LYS A 80 0.72 -23.50 4.07
N ALA A 81 1.18 -24.40 4.93
CA ALA A 81 0.30 -25.40 5.57
C ALA A 81 -0.77 -24.74 6.47
N ILE A 82 -0.42 -23.64 7.18
CA ILE A 82 -1.38 -22.87 7.97
C ILE A 82 -2.39 -22.18 7.05
N ALA A 83 -1.94 -21.55 5.96
CA ALA A 83 -2.81 -20.88 4.99
C ALA A 83 -3.78 -21.89 4.33
N GLU A 84 -3.32 -23.06 3.94
CA GLU A 84 -4.16 -24.14 3.39
C GLU A 84 -5.21 -24.61 4.40
N LYS A 85 -4.81 -24.86 5.65
CA LYS A 85 -5.75 -25.25 6.72
C LYS A 85 -6.77 -24.15 7.03
N ARG A 86 -6.35 -22.88 7.00
CA ARG A 86 -7.27 -21.75 7.18
C ARG A 86 -8.29 -21.67 6.04
N ARG A 87 -7.83 -21.84 4.78
CA ARG A 87 -8.72 -21.86 3.61
C ARG A 87 -9.70 -23.04 3.66
N ALA A 88 -9.24 -24.22 4.02
CA ALA A 88 -10.09 -25.39 4.17
C ALA A 88 -11.17 -25.15 5.25
N ARG A 89 -10.76 -24.70 6.45
CA ARG A 89 -11.72 -24.36 7.53
C ARG A 89 -12.69 -23.26 7.10
N PHE A 90 -12.18 -22.20 6.45
CA PHE A 90 -13.05 -21.13 5.96
C PHE A 90 -14.10 -21.67 4.99
N THR A 91 -13.72 -22.56 4.07
CA THR A 91 -14.66 -23.17 3.13
C THR A 91 -15.65 -24.06 3.85
N ASP A 92 -15.19 -24.89 4.79
CA ASP A 92 -16.05 -25.78 5.57
C ASP A 92 -17.06 -24.98 6.42
N ASP A 93 -16.60 -23.95 7.13
CA ASP A 93 -17.44 -23.05 7.93
C ASP A 93 -18.49 -22.31 7.07
N MET A 94 -18.15 -21.94 5.82
CA MET A 94 -19.08 -21.23 4.91
C MET A 94 -20.16 -22.16 4.35
N VAL A 95 -19.82 -23.44 4.12
CA VAL A 95 -20.75 -24.42 3.55
C VAL A 95 -21.47 -25.23 4.64
N GLU A 96 -21.05 -25.09 5.90
CA GLU A 96 -21.72 -25.74 7.01
C GLU A 96 -23.17 -25.24 7.15
N ARG A 97 -24.13 -26.17 7.03
CA ARG A 97 -25.53 -25.87 7.16
C ARG A 97 -25.90 -25.79 8.64
N SER A 98 -26.10 -24.58 9.12
CA SER A 98 -26.68 -24.31 10.44
C SER A 98 -28.22 -24.41 10.38
N ARG A 99 -28.87 -24.13 11.50
CA ARG A 99 -30.34 -23.97 11.52
C ARG A 99 -30.72 -22.68 10.75
N SER A 100 -31.92 -22.73 10.12
CA SER A 100 -32.42 -21.55 9.38
C SER A 100 -32.93 -20.46 10.33
N VAL A 101 -32.75 -19.20 9.93
CA VAL A 101 -33.34 -18.03 10.62
C VAL A 101 -34.89 -18.11 10.61
N LEU A 102 -35.48 -18.83 9.67
CA LEU A 102 -36.93 -18.99 9.56
C LEU A 102 -37.48 -20.09 10.51
N GLU A 103 -36.61 -20.88 11.14
CA GLU A 103 -37.02 -21.99 12.01
C GLU A 103 -37.53 -21.47 13.37
N PRO A 104 -38.79 -21.74 13.75
CA PRO A 104 -39.37 -21.23 15.00
C PRO A 104 -38.63 -21.69 16.26
N ALA A 105 -37.98 -22.85 16.22
CA ALA A 105 -37.20 -23.37 17.34
C ALA A 105 -36.00 -22.47 17.66
N VAL A 106 -35.33 -21.91 16.65
CA VAL A 106 -34.21 -20.99 16.84
C VAL A 106 -34.64 -19.71 17.56
N TRP A 107 -35.80 -19.18 17.19
CA TRP A 107 -36.40 -18.02 17.87
C TRP A 107 -36.74 -18.31 19.33
N LEU A 108 -37.33 -19.46 19.57
CA LEU A 108 -37.74 -19.86 20.93
C LEU A 108 -36.51 -20.06 21.83
N GLU A 109 -35.45 -20.71 21.33
CA GLU A 109 -34.19 -20.91 22.05
C GLU A 109 -33.49 -19.57 22.31
N ALA A 110 -33.43 -18.70 21.32
CA ALA A 110 -32.85 -17.36 21.46
C ALA A 110 -33.61 -16.52 22.49
N LEU A 111 -34.96 -16.50 22.45
CA LEU A 111 -35.78 -15.78 23.44
C LEU A 111 -35.58 -16.32 24.84
N LYS A 112 -35.52 -17.64 25.02
CA LYS A 112 -35.27 -18.28 26.32
C LYS A 112 -33.90 -17.94 26.90
N SER A 113 -32.91 -17.67 26.05
CA SER A 113 -31.55 -17.31 26.47
C SER A 113 -31.36 -15.80 26.81
N MET A 114 -32.28 -14.93 26.39
CA MET A 114 -32.19 -13.48 26.63
C MET A 114 -32.01 -13.10 28.10
N PRO A 115 -32.72 -13.68 29.09
CA PRO A 115 -32.49 -13.34 30.49
C PRO A 115 -31.10 -13.67 30.97
N ALA A 116 -30.51 -14.79 30.52
CA ALA A 116 -29.17 -15.20 30.89
C ALA A 116 -28.10 -14.28 30.26
N ILE A 117 -28.29 -13.88 28.98
CA ILE A 117 -27.43 -12.93 28.29
C ILE A 117 -27.46 -11.56 28.98
N PHE A 118 -28.67 -11.09 29.33
CA PHE A 118 -28.82 -9.83 30.05
C PHE A 118 -28.18 -9.89 31.45
N ALA A 119 -28.35 -10.98 32.18
CA ALA A 119 -27.70 -11.21 33.47
C ALA A 119 -26.17 -11.23 33.32
N GLY A 120 -25.62 -11.87 32.26
CA GLY A 120 -24.22 -11.88 31.93
C GLY A 120 -23.67 -10.47 31.64
N LEU A 121 -24.41 -9.66 30.90
CA LEU A 121 -24.05 -8.28 30.63
C LEU A 121 -24.02 -7.43 31.90
N VAL A 122 -25.08 -7.55 32.74
CA VAL A 122 -25.16 -6.84 34.03
C VAL A 122 -24.00 -7.26 34.95
N TYR A 123 -23.67 -8.56 34.98
CA TYR A 123 -22.55 -9.07 35.77
C TYR A 123 -21.22 -8.49 35.29
N LEU A 124 -20.97 -8.48 33.97
CA LEU A 124 -19.76 -7.92 33.38
C LEU A 124 -19.62 -6.42 33.70
N LEU A 125 -20.70 -5.66 33.55
CA LEU A 125 -20.70 -4.23 33.87
C LEU A 125 -20.48 -3.99 35.38
N ARG A 126 -21.15 -4.78 36.24
CA ARG A 126 -20.99 -4.66 37.70
C ARG A 126 -19.59 -5.00 38.15
N ASP A 127 -19.00 -6.06 37.58
CA ASP A 127 -17.61 -6.44 37.85
C ASP A 127 -16.64 -5.34 37.46
N TRP A 128 -16.81 -4.78 36.26
CA TRP A 128 -16.01 -3.66 35.79
C TRP A 128 -16.17 -2.40 36.66
N PHE A 129 -17.41 -2.04 37.01
CA PHE A 129 -17.66 -0.91 37.91
C PHE A 129 -17.07 -1.13 39.32
N SER A 130 -17.09 -2.37 39.84
CA SER A 130 -16.48 -2.70 41.12
C SER A 130 -14.95 -2.54 41.08
N LEU A 131 -14.33 -2.88 39.95
CA LEU A 131 -12.91 -2.68 39.72
C LEU A 131 -12.55 -1.18 39.67
N LEU A 132 -13.37 -0.36 38.99
CA LEU A 132 -13.23 1.11 38.99
C LEU A 132 -13.39 1.69 40.40
N ALA A 133 -14.40 1.27 41.16
CA ALA A 133 -14.63 1.73 42.53
C ALA A 133 -13.52 1.32 43.50
N GLY A 134 -12.95 0.12 43.32
CA GLY A 134 -11.87 -0.41 44.15
C GLY A 134 -10.54 0.32 44.04
N ARG A 135 -10.29 1.04 42.93
CA ARG A 135 -9.05 1.82 42.72
C ARG A 135 -9.04 3.21 43.40
N GLY A 136 -10.15 3.60 43.99
CA GLY A 136 -10.28 4.86 44.73
C GLY A 136 -10.63 6.06 43.87
N LEU A 137 -11.09 7.13 44.51
CA LEU A 137 -11.56 8.35 43.86
C LEU A 137 -10.46 9.08 43.08
N GLU A 138 -9.22 9.05 43.62
CA GLU A 138 -8.06 9.70 42.97
C GLU A 138 -7.74 9.11 41.61
N THR A 139 -7.72 7.78 41.49
CA THR A 139 -7.50 7.11 40.20
C THR A 139 -8.65 7.38 39.23
N ALA A 140 -9.89 7.31 39.71
CA ALA A 140 -11.07 7.60 38.89
C ALA A 140 -11.06 9.03 38.34
N THR A 141 -10.69 10.01 39.17
CA THR A 141 -10.58 11.43 38.74
C THR A 141 -9.41 11.64 37.77
N ALA A 142 -8.27 10.96 37.98
CA ALA A 142 -7.13 11.04 37.07
C ALA A 142 -7.49 10.48 35.68
N VAL A 143 -8.08 9.28 35.62
CA VAL A 143 -8.56 8.66 34.38
C VAL A 143 -9.58 9.54 33.68
N GLY A 144 -10.60 10.01 34.42
CA GLY A 144 -11.63 10.90 33.90
C GLY A 144 -11.05 12.18 33.33
N SER A 145 -10.06 12.77 34.00
CA SER A 145 -9.39 13.99 33.53
C SER A 145 -8.59 13.75 32.25
N VAL A 146 -7.85 12.64 32.16
CA VAL A 146 -7.08 12.27 30.94
C VAL A 146 -8.02 12.05 29.77
N ILE A 147 -9.08 11.27 29.97
CA ILE A 147 -10.10 11.01 28.94
C ILE A 147 -10.76 12.31 28.51
N PHE A 148 -11.16 13.14 29.45
CA PHE A 148 -11.81 14.43 29.16
C PHE A 148 -10.89 15.36 28.36
N ALA A 149 -9.64 15.54 28.79
CA ALA A 149 -8.65 16.36 28.10
C ALA A 149 -8.40 15.85 26.67
N PHE A 150 -8.24 14.53 26.52
CA PHE A 150 -8.06 13.92 25.21
C PHE A 150 -9.26 14.14 24.28
N LEU A 151 -10.47 13.87 24.77
CA LEU A 151 -11.70 14.12 23.99
C LEU A 151 -11.92 15.59 23.66
N ALA A 152 -11.58 16.52 24.56
CA ALA A 152 -11.64 17.95 24.31
C ALA A 152 -10.65 18.38 23.21
N ILE A 153 -9.44 17.85 23.22
CA ILE A 153 -8.44 18.09 22.16
C ILE A 153 -8.94 17.54 20.82
N LEU A 154 -9.43 16.31 20.79
CA LEU A 154 -9.99 15.72 19.57
C LEU A 154 -11.22 16.46 19.06
N TRP A 155 -12.10 16.89 19.94
CA TRP A 155 -13.29 17.67 19.57
C TRP A 155 -12.89 19.01 18.95
N THR A 156 -11.94 19.74 19.54
CA THR A 156 -11.43 21.00 19.00
C THR A 156 -10.72 20.81 17.67
N ALA A 157 -9.89 19.76 17.54
CA ALA A 157 -9.22 19.40 16.29
C ALA A 157 -10.25 19.04 15.21
N ARG A 158 -11.23 18.18 15.52
CA ARG A 158 -12.32 17.82 14.62
C ARG A 158 -13.12 19.05 14.17
N ARG A 159 -13.45 19.94 15.08
CA ARG A 159 -14.17 21.17 14.76
C ARG A 159 -13.38 22.07 13.80
N ARG A 160 -12.08 22.25 14.03
CA ARG A 160 -11.22 23.01 13.10
C ARG A 160 -11.11 22.35 11.74
N LEU A 161 -10.87 21.04 11.70
CA LEU A 161 -10.78 20.28 10.45
C LEU A 161 -12.10 20.28 9.69
N SER A 162 -13.25 20.18 10.39
CA SER A 162 -14.56 20.26 9.75
C SER A 162 -14.84 21.65 9.13
N LEU A 163 -14.31 22.73 9.69
CA LEU A 163 -14.39 24.06 9.10
C LEU A 163 -13.53 24.16 7.82
N ILE A 164 -12.32 23.58 7.83
CA ILE A 164 -11.43 23.57 6.65
C ILE A 164 -12.03 22.72 5.52
N THR A 165 -12.66 21.58 5.87
CA THR A 165 -13.29 20.67 4.90
C THR A 165 -14.71 21.10 4.52
N ALA A 166 -15.27 22.12 5.17
CA ALA A 166 -16.59 22.65 4.86
C ALA A 166 -16.71 23.02 3.37
N ARG A 167 -17.81 22.62 2.77
CA ARG A 167 -18.17 22.92 1.39
C ARG A 167 -19.06 24.15 1.39
N ASP A 168 -18.65 25.16 0.67
CA ASP A 168 -19.47 26.37 0.50
C ASP A 168 -20.54 26.12 -0.56
N ALA A 169 -21.79 26.46 -0.25
CA ALA A 169 -22.90 26.29 -1.17
C ALA A 169 -22.93 27.39 -2.26
N GLU A 170 -22.29 28.54 -1.99
CA GLU A 170 -22.25 29.68 -2.90
C GLU A 170 -20.94 29.73 -3.73
N ALA A 171 -19.98 28.79 -3.48
CA ALA A 171 -18.73 28.79 -4.20
C ALA A 171 -18.96 28.56 -5.71
N PRO A 172 -18.27 29.32 -6.58
CA PRO A 172 -18.26 29.03 -8.00
C PRO A 172 -17.72 27.60 -8.23
N ASP A 173 -18.11 26.97 -9.34
CA ASP A 173 -17.82 25.56 -9.65
C ASP A 173 -16.40 25.16 -9.28
N PRO A 174 -16.18 24.38 -8.20
CA PRO A 174 -14.85 24.04 -7.74
C PRO A 174 -14.20 23.03 -8.67
N THR A 175 -12.88 23.14 -8.87
CA THR A 175 -12.10 22.16 -9.65
C THR A 175 -12.22 20.76 -9.06
N MET A 176 -12.05 19.72 -9.88
CA MET A 176 -12.12 18.32 -9.44
C MET A 176 -11.11 18.03 -8.33
N LEU A 177 -9.92 18.63 -8.38
CA LEU A 177 -8.92 18.54 -7.30
C LEU A 177 -9.47 19.03 -5.96
N VAL A 178 -10.09 20.19 -5.93
CA VAL A 178 -10.66 20.78 -4.71
C VAL A 178 -11.83 19.95 -4.18
N ARG A 179 -12.67 19.40 -5.09
CA ARG A 179 -13.75 18.46 -4.72
C ARG A 179 -13.18 17.21 -4.06
N ALA A 180 -12.15 16.59 -4.66
CA ALA A 180 -11.52 15.37 -4.17
C ALA A 180 -10.79 15.60 -2.84
N LEU A 181 -10.06 16.72 -2.69
CA LEU A 181 -9.39 17.08 -1.43
C LEU A 181 -10.39 17.27 -0.28
N LYS A 182 -11.47 18.02 -0.52
CA LYS A 182 -12.52 18.19 0.50
C LYS A 182 -13.27 16.89 0.77
N ALA A 183 -13.49 16.04 -0.25
CA ALA A 183 -14.08 14.72 -0.07
C ALA A 183 -13.19 13.83 0.81
N ALA A 184 -11.89 13.74 0.53
CA ALA A 184 -10.93 12.99 1.35
C ALA A 184 -10.87 13.54 2.79
N GLY A 185 -10.87 14.86 2.95
CA GLY A 185 -10.91 15.49 4.27
C GLY A 185 -12.19 15.17 5.05
N ILE A 186 -13.37 15.16 4.40
CA ILE A 186 -14.64 14.77 5.03
C ILE A 186 -14.58 13.31 5.49
N VAL A 187 -14.07 12.39 4.67
CA VAL A 187 -13.90 10.98 5.06
C VAL A 187 -12.96 10.88 6.26
N ALA A 188 -11.80 11.54 6.20
CA ALA A 188 -10.81 11.51 7.26
C ALA A 188 -11.37 12.03 8.60
N VAL A 189 -12.06 13.16 8.59
CA VAL A 189 -12.64 13.77 9.81
C VAL A 189 -13.75 12.90 10.41
N ASN A 190 -14.63 12.35 9.55
CA ASN A 190 -15.73 11.52 10.03
C ASN A 190 -15.30 10.12 10.46
N PHE A 191 -14.21 9.60 9.91
CA PHE A 191 -13.62 8.33 10.33
C PHE A 191 -12.71 8.50 11.55
N ALA A 192 -11.71 9.38 11.46
CA ALA A 192 -10.69 9.51 12.50
C ALA A 192 -11.27 10.04 13.82
N GLY A 193 -12.22 10.97 13.78
CA GLY A 193 -12.82 11.53 14.99
C GLY A 193 -13.39 10.48 15.94
N PRO A 194 -14.40 9.70 15.56
CA PRO A 194 -14.99 8.66 16.39
C PRO A 194 -14.00 7.54 16.76
N VAL A 195 -13.21 7.05 15.79
CA VAL A 195 -12.27 5.94 15.98
C VAL A 195 -11.17 6.32 16.97
N LEU A 196 -10.51 7.47 16.78
CA LEU A 196 -9.47 7.93 17.69
C LEU A 196 -10.03 8.24 19.08
N SER A 197 -11.28 8.72 19.19
CA SER A 197 -11.93 8.92 20.49
C SER A 197 -12.05 7.62 21.26
N LEU A 198 -12.52 6.56 20.63
CA LEU A 198 -12.66 5.24 21.26
C LEU A 198 -11.30 4.59 21.56
N LEU A 199 -10.36 4.66 20.63
CA LEU A 199 -8.99 4.14 20.84
C LEU A 199 -8.29 4.87 21.97
N GLY A 200 -8.46 6.18 22.09
CA GLY A 200 -7.88 6.95 23.19
C GLY A 200 -8.49 6.59 24.55
N VAL A 201 -9.81 6.37 24.59
CA VAL A 201 -10.47 5.84 25.80
C VAL A 201 -9.94 4.45 26.13
N ALA A 202 -9.85 3.54 25.16
CA ALA A 202 -9.29 2.20 25.37
C ALA A 202 -7.87 2.27 25.92
N ARG A 203 -7.00 3.09 25.31
CA ARG A 203 -5.61 3.27 25.78
C ARG A 203 -5.50 3.90 27.16
N ALA A 204 -6.38 4.86 27.48
CA ALA A 204 -6.42 5.42 28.83
C ALA A 204 -6.78 4.34 29.86
N LEU A 205 -7.79 3.51 29.57
CA LEU A 205 -8.15 2.39 30.43
C LEU A 205 -7.03 1.36 30.58
N ASP A 206 -6.29 1.05 29.50
CA ASP A 206 -5.13 0.14 29.54
C ASP A 206 -4.01 0.68 30.43
N VAL A 207 -3.63 1.95 30.27
CA VAL A 207 -2.54 2.58 31.04
C VAL A 207 -2.81 2.56 32.54
N PHE A 208 -4.09 2.67 32.93
CA PHE A 208 -4.49 2.61 34.32
C PHE A 208 -4.89 1.19 34.80
N GLU A 209 -4.65 0.17 33.97
CA GLU A 209 -5.00 -1.24 34.25
C GLU A 209 -6.51 -1.45 34.57
N LEU A 210 -7.37 -0.67 33.93
CA LEU A 210 -8.82 -0.71 34.09
C LEU A 210 -9.53 -1.44 32.94
N ASN A 211 -8.77 -2.12 32.09
CA ASN A 211 -9.26 -2.82 30.90
C ASN A 211 -9.03 -4.34 31.01
N PRO A 212 -9.82 -5.08 31.81
CA PRO A 212 -9.72 -6.53 31.84
C PRO A 212 -10.06 -7.14 30.48
N ALA A 213 -9.51 -8.31 30.16
CA ALA A 213 -9.59 -8.94 28.83
C ALA A 213 -10.99 -9.02 28.22
N ARG A 214 -12.05 -9.24 29.04
CA ARG A 214 -13.43 -9.26 28.56
C ARG A 214 -13.93 -7.87 28.15
N VAL A 215 -13.54 -6.84 28.90
CA VAL A 215 -13.90 -5.44 28.60
C VAL A 215 -13.12 -4.97 27.36
N ASP A 216 -11.86 -5.38 27.22
CA ASP A 216 -11.05 -5.07 26.04
C ASP A 216 -11.70 -5.63 24.76
N LEU A 217 -12.16 -6.88 24.78
CA LEU A 217 -12.91 -7.47 23.66
C LEU A 217 -14.19 -6.69 23.33
N PHE A 218 -14.90 -6.21 24.35
CA PHE A 218 -16.10 -5.40 24.18
C PHE A 218 -15.79 -4.04 23.55
N ILE A 219 -14.72 -3.37 24.01
CA ILE A 219 -14.27 -2.07 23.47
C ILE A 219 -13.75 -2.25 22.05
N THR A 220 -12.94 -3.27 21.79
CA THR A 220 -12.41 -3.58 20.45
C THR A 220 -13.56 -3.82 19.46
N ALA A 221 -14.57 -4.59 19.85
CA ALA A 221 -15.77 -4.79 19.03
C ALA A 221 -16.51 -3.48 18.74
N LEU A 222 -16.59 -2.57 19.72
CA LEU A 222 -17.20 -1.25 19.55
C LEU A 222 -16.38 -0.38 18.57
N VAL A 223 -15.06 -0.40 18.69
CA VAL A 223 -14.15 0.30 17.75
C VAL A 223 -14.35 -0.21 16.32
N GLU A 224 -14.38 -1.52 16.10
CA GLU A 224 -14.61 -2.14 14.79
C GLU A 224 -15.95 -1.73 14.19
N GLY A 225 -17.03 -1.82 14.97
CA GLY A 225 -18.38 -1.45 14.54
C GLY A 225 -18.49 0.04 14.18
N VAL A 226 -17.95 0.91 15.04
CA VAL A 226 -17.94 2.37 14.82
C VAL A 226 -17.04 2.72 13.64
N ALA A 227 -15.87 2.08 13.48
CA ALA A 227 -14.98 2.31 12.36
C ALA A 227 -15.66 1.97 11.02
N SER A 228 -16.32 0.82 10.94
CA SER A 228 -17.08 0.42 9.75
C SER A 228 -18.21 1.41 9.44
N ALA A 229 -19.01 1.77 10.43
CA ALA A 229 -20.10 2.73 10.28
C ALA A 229 -19.61 4.12 9.85
N ALA A 230 -18.55 4.62 10.49
CA ALA A 230 -17.94 5.91 10.19
C ALA A 230 -17.35 5.96 8.77
N MET A 231 -16.78 4.86 8.29
CA MET A 231 -16.24 4.76 6.94
C MET A 231 -17.37 4.82 5.89
N VAL A 232 -18.41 4.00 6.05
CA VAL A 232 -19.58 4.00 5.15
C VAL A 232 -20.23 5.38 5.11
N TYR A 233 -20.47 5.97 6.28
CA TYR A 233 -21.06 7.30 6.40
C TYR A 233 -20.18 8.39 5.77
N GLY A 234 -18.89 8.42 6.11
CA GLY A 234 -17.95 9.42 5.63
C GLY A 234 -17.82 9.42 4.11
N ILE A 235 -17.72 8.23 3.50
CA ILE A 235 -17.63 8.07 2.04
C ILE A 235 -18.94 8.47 1.36
N ALA A 236 -20.08 8.01 1.87
CA ALA A 236 -21.38 8.38 1.32
C ALA A 236 -21.61 9.90 1.35
N LEU A 237 -21.28 10.55 2.47
CA LEU A 237 -21.36 12.00 2.61
C LEU A 237 -20.41 12.74 1.66
N ALA A 238 -19.19 12.20 1.50
CA ALA A 238 -18.16 12.79 0.65
C ALA A 238 -18.53 12.74 -0.85
N ILE A 239 -19.06 11.61 -1.32
CA ILE A 239 -19.37 11.39 -2.73
C ILE A 239 -20.70 12.02 -3.13
N LEU A 240 -21.73 11.88 -2.28
CA LEU A 240 -23.10 12.30 -2.61
C LEU A 240 -23.35 13.81 -2.40
N ALA A 241 -22.65 14.46 -1.48
CA ALA A 241 -22.76 15.90 -1.20
C ALA A 241 -24.20 16.44 -1.27
N PRO A 242 -25.13 15.99 -0.40
CA PRO A 242 -26.54 16.37 -0.47
C PRO A 242 -26.71 17.87 -0.29
N GLY A 243 -27.61 18.49 -1.07
CA GLY A 243 -27.87 19.94 -1.05
C GLY A 243 -26.73 20.82 -1.61
N LYS A 244 -25.68 20.21 -2.18
CA LYS A 244 -24.53 20.91 -2.75
C LYS A 244 -24.10 20.28 -4.08
N PRO A 245 -24.89 20.43 -5.16
CA PRO A 245 -24.67 19.74 -6.43
C PRO A 245 -23.29 20.02 -7.04
N GLN A 246 -22.75 21.24 -6.92
CA GLN A 246 -21.43 21.61 -7.42
C GLN A 246 -20.27 20.87 -6.73
N TRP A 247 -20.48 20.27 -5.55
CA TRP A 247 -19.49 19.49 -4.81
C TRP A 247 -19.66 17.99 -4.98
N ARG A 248 -20.69 17.55 -5.69
CA ARG A 248 -21.03 16.15 -5.87
C ARG A 248 -20.03 15.49 -6.81
N MET A 249 -19.55 14.31 -6.42
CA MET A 249 -18.66 13.50 -7.24
C MET A 249 -19.41 12.40 -8.00
N ALA A 250 -20.61 12.01 -7.53
CA ALA A 250 -21.47 11.04 -8.21
C ALA A 250 -22.47 11.77 -9.13
N PRO A 251 -22.69 11.28 -10.36
CA PRO A 251 -23.68 11.86 -11.29
C PRO A 251 -25.09 11.41 -10.93
N VAL A 252 -25.66 11.97 -9.88
CA VAL A 252 -27.03 11.68 -9.41
C VAL A 252 -27.75 12.98 -9.05
N GLY A 253 -29.07 13.05 -9.25
CA GLY A 253 -29.87 14.20 -8.88
C GLY A 253 -29.91 14.43 -7.35
N ASP A 254 -30.28 15.64 -6.89
CA ASP A 254 -30.20 16.01 -5.48
C ASP A 254 -31.13 15.17 -4.60
N GLN A 255 -32.37 14.94 -5.07
CA GLN A 255 -33.32 14.09 -4.34
C GLN A 255 -32.80 12.65 -4.18
N THR A 256 -32.16 12.10 -5.20
CA THR A 256 -31.55 10.78 -5.17
C THR A 256 -30.34 10.75 -4.24
N ALA A 257 -29.49 11.77 -4.24
CA ALA A 257 -28.36 11.89 -3.34
C ALA A 257 -28.81 11.88 -1.87
N VAL A 258 -29.89 12.64 -1.54
CA VAL A 258 -30.46 12.65 -0.17
C VAL A 258 -31.04 11.30 0.21
N ARG A 259 -31.76 10.62 -0.71
CA ARG A 259 -32.33 9.27 -0.45
C ARG A 259 -31.24 8.23 -0.25
N LEU A 260 -30.23 8.22 -1.12
CA LEU A 260 -29.09 7.32 -1.01
C LEU A 260 -28.30 7.56 0.27
N LEU A 261 -28.07 8.84 0.64
CA LEU A 261 -27.39 9.12 1.91
C LEU A 261 -28.16 8.57 3.11
N ARG A 262 -29.49 8.74 3.16
CA ARG A 262 -30.30 8.17 4.26
C ARG A 262 -30.17 6.65 4.31
N LEU A 263 -30.21 5.96 3.16
CA LEU A 263 -30.01 4.51 3.09
C LEU A 263 -28.63 4.10 3.55
N PHE A 264 -27.57 4.79 3.12
CA PHE A 264 -26.19 4.50 3.57
C PHE A 264 -25.98 4.83 5.06
N VAL A 265 -26.61 5.86 5.60
CA VAL A 265 -26.59 6.15 7.05
C VAL A 265 -27.28 5.01 7.81
N THR A 266 -28.45 4.57 7.37
CA THR A 266 -29.15 3.44 7.99
C THR A 266 -28.32 2.14 7.88
N LEU A 267 -27.73 1.88 6.73
CA LEU A 267 -26.82 0.74 6.52
C LEU A 267 -25.61 0.82 7.46
N ALA A 268 -24.98 2.00 7.58
CA ALA A 268 -23.83 2.21 8.46
C ALA A 268 -24.20 1.89 9.93
N ILE A 269 -25.36 2.35 10.39
CA ILE A 269 -25.84 2.10 11.76
C ILE A 269 -26.14 0.61 11.95
N VAL A 270 -26.93 0.02 11.06
CA VAL A 270 -27.36 -1.39 11.17
C VAL A 270 -26.15 -2.32 11.10
N HIS A 271 -25.28 -2.10 10.14
CA HIS A 271 -24.06 -2.90 9.94
C HIS A 271 -23.08 -2.77 11.12
N GLY A 272 -22.74 -1.53 11.50
CA GLY A 272 -21.80 -1.29 12.61
C GLY A 272 -22.33 -1.79 13.95
N PHE A 273 -23.62 -1.57 14.23
CA PHE A 273 -24.27 -2.10 15.43
C PHE A 273 -24.34 -3.62 15.38
N GLY A 274 -24.67 -4.22 14.24
CA GLY A 274 -24.72 -5.66 14.04
C GLY A 274 -23.36 -6.32 14.30
N MET A 275 -22.28 -5.76 13.77
CA MET A 275 -20.92 -6.25 14.03
C MET A 275 -20.60 -6.23 15.52
N TRP A 276 -20.82 -5.10 16.18
CA TRP A 276 -20.61 -4.95 17.61
C TRP A 276 -21.47 -5.92 18.42
N PHE A 277 -22.77 -5.99 18.13
CA PHE A 277 -23.73 -6.82 18.88
C PHE A 277 -23.41 -8.31 18.79
N ILE A 278 -23.08 -8.82 17.61
CA ILE A 278 -22.68 -10.22 17.43
C ILE A 278 -21.41 -10.54 18.24
N ARG A 279 -20.43 -9.64 18.24
CA ARG A 279 -19.21 -9.80 19.05
C ARG A 279 -19.51 -9.76 20.56
N VAL A 280 -20.42 -8.91 21.00
CA VAL A 280 -20.87 -8.86 22.40
C VAL A 280 -21.54 -10.19 22.81
N LEU A 281 -22.39 -10.74 21.96
CA LEU A 281 -23.00 -12.05 22.19
C LEU A 281 -21.94 -13.16 22.30
N ASP A 282 -20.90 -13.10 21.50
CA ASP A 282 -19.76 -14.03 21.53
C ASP A 282 -18.96 -13.90 22.85
N VAL A 283 -18.63 -12.69 23.27
CA VAL A 283 -17.96 -12.40 24.57
C VAL A 283 -18.78 -12.88 25.76
N LEU A 284 -20.10 -12.79 25.68
CA LEU A 284 -21.03 -13.27 26.70
C LEU A 284 -21.31 -14.79 26.62
N ALA A 285 -20.63 -15.50 25.70
CA ALA A 285 -20.84 -16.93 25.43
C ALA A 285 -22.32 -17.28 25.20
N ALA A 286 -23.02 -16.45 24.41
CA ALA A 286 -24.41 -16.66 24.08
C ALA A 286 -24.61 -18.00 23.34
N PRO A 287 -25.78 -18.69 23.54
CA PRO A 287 -26.07 -19.92 22.82
C PRO A 287 -25.99 -19.75 21.30
N VAL A 288 -25.55 -20.78 20.60
CA VAL A 288 -25.38 -20.81 19.15
C VAL A 288 -26.64 -20.37 18.39
N ALA A 289 -27.83 -20.77 18.88
CA ALA A 289 -29.11 -20.35 18.29
C ALA A 289 -29.27 -18.81 18.27
N THR A 290 -28.82 -18.12 19.32
CA THR A 290 -28.90 -16.66 19.41
C THR A 290 -27.91 -16.00 18.46
N LEU A 291 -26.69 -16.54 18.32
CA LEU A 291 -25.69 -16.07 17.37
C LEU A 291 -26.14 -16.26 15.92
N ILE A 292 -26.75 -17.43 15.60
CA ILE A 292 -27.35 -17.71 14.29
C ILE A 292 -28.44 -16.68 13.97
N LEU A 293 -29.38 -16.49 14.93
CA LEU A 293 -30.49 -15.56 14.74
C LEU A 293 -30.00 -14.13 14.52
N ALA A 294 -29.11 -13.63 15.39
CA ALA A 294 -28.57 -12.29 15.29
C ALA A 294 -27.80 -12.10 13.97
N SER A 295 -26.87 -13.00 13.65
CA SER A 295 -26.07 -12.94 12.42
C SER A 295 -26.93 -12.96 11.14
N GLY A 296 -27.94 -13.83 11.12
CA GLY A 296 -28.85 -13.94 10.00
C GLY A 296 -29.78 -12.74 9.85
N LEU A 297 -30.31 -12.19 10.94
CA LEU A 297 -31.16 -11.01 10.88
C LEU A 297 -30.37 -9.77 10.38
N PHE A 298 -29.17 -9.54 10.91
CA PHE A 298 -28.33 -8.43 10.43
C PHE A 298 -27.91 -8.65 8.98
N ALA A 299 -27.60 -9.87 8.57
CA ALA A 299 -27.28 -10.17 7.17
C ALA A 299 -28.46 -9.86 6.22
N VAL A 300 -29.68 -10.26 6.59
CA VAL A 300 -30.89 -9.96 5.81
C VAL A 300 -31.18 -8.46 5.80
N ALA A 301 -31.02 -7.76 6.93
CA ALA A 301 -31.21 -6.31 7.00
C ALA A 301 -30.20 -5.54 6.14
N ASP A 302 -28.91 -5.91 6.20
CA ASP A 302 -27.87 -5.33 5.35
C ASP A 302 -28.15 -5.60 3.87
N ALA A 303 -28.52 -6.84 3.49
CA ALA A 303 -28.88 -7.20 2.13
C ALA A 303 -30.09 -6.38 1.62
N ALA A 304 -31.12 -6.23 2.44
CA ALA A 304 -32.30 -5.43 2.09
C ALA A 304 -31.95 -3.95 1.87
N LEU A 305 -31.11 -3.36 2.74
CA LEU A 305 -30.67 -1.97 2.61
C LEU A 305 -29.81 -1.77 1.36
N VAL A 306 -28.93 -2.71 1.04
CA VAL A 306 -28.14 -2.70 -0.19
C VAL A 306 -29.05 -2.81 -1.42
N MET A 307 -30.04 -3.71 -1.42
CA MET A 307 -31.03 -3.84 -2.51
C MET A 307 -31.81 -2.54 -2.70
N LEU A 308 -32.22 -1.87 -1.62
CA LEU A 308 -32.92 -0.58 -1.68
C LEU A 308 -32.01 0.52 -2.26
N ALA A 309 -30.73 0.54 -1.88
CA ALA A 309 -29.75 1.47 -2.42
C ALA A 309 -29.51 1.24 -3.94
N LEU A 310 -29.30 -0.02 -4.34
CA LEU A 310 -29.16 -0.40 -5.75
C LEU A 310 -30.40 -0.04 -6.58
N ARG A 311 -31.62 -0.30 -6.05
CA ARG A 311 -32.86 0.08 -6.71
C ARG A 311 -32.99 1.59 -6.86
N THR A 312 -32.60 2.35 -5.85
CA THR A 312 -32.65 3.83 -5.87
C THR A 312 -31.66 4.38 -6.89
N ALA A 313 -30.43 3.84 -6.93
CA ALA A 313 -29.42 4.20 -7.91
C ALA A 313 -29.85 3.84 -9.35
N ALA A 314 -30.39 2.64 -9.56
CA ALA A 314 -30.88 2.20 -10.89
C ALA A 314 -32.00 3.08 -11.42
N ARG A 315 -32.93 3.51 -10.55
CA ARG A 315 -34.04 4.39 -10.94
C ARG A 315 -33.59 5.79 -11.35
N SER A 316 -32.57 6.33 -10.69
CA SER A 316 -32.03 7.65 -11.07
C SER A 316 -31.33 7.64 -12.43
N MET A 317 -30.75 6.49 -12.81
CA MET A 317 -30.12 6.32 -14.12
C MET A 317 -31.12 6.15 -15.27
N ALA A 318 -32.34 5.72 -14.94
CA ALA A 318 -33.40 5.49 -15.94
C ALA A 318 -34.36 6.69 -16.13
N GLY A 319 -34.36 7.67 -15.21
CA GLY A 319 -35.42 8.69 -15.12
C GLY A 319 -35.00 10.14 -15.33
N ASP A 320 -33.71 10.45 -15.39
CA ASP A 320 -33.23 11.82 -15.53
C ASP A 320 -32.86 12.14 -16.98
N GLU A 321 -33.87 12.51 -17.82
CA GLU A 321 -33.66 13.03 -19.18
C GLU A 321 -32.78 14.31 -19.17
N GLU A 322 -32.82 15.11 -18.09
CA GLU A 322 -32.02 16.31 -17.90
C GLU A 322 -30.53 16.01 -17.61
N THR A 323 -30.23 14.79 -17.11
CA THR A 323 -28.86 14.30 -16.91
C THR A 323 -28.31 13.59 -18.16
N ALA A 324 -29.14 13.26 -19.12
CA ALA A 324 -28.74 12.54 -20.33
C ALA A 324 -27.80 13.39 -21.22
N GLU A 325 -28.05 14.69 -21.38
CA GLU A 325 -27.18 15.58 -22.17
C GLU A 325 -25.78 15.79 -21.56
N ILE A 326 -25.67 15.83 -20.21
CA ILE A 326 -24.37 15.90 -19.51
C ILE A 326 -23.70 14.52 -19.45
N ALA A 327 -24.50 13.47 -19.46
CA ALA A 327 -24.05 12.08 -19.43
C ALA A 327 -23.52 11.59 -20.78
N GLU A 328 -23.99 12.07 -21.92
CA GLU A 328 -23.56 11.58 -23.23
C GLU A 328 -22.05 11.78 -23.48
N ALA A 329 -21.46 12.88 -23.07
CA ALA A 329 -20.02 13.14 -23.23
C ALA A 329 -19.12 12.33 -22.25
N ALA A 330 -19.68 11.85 -21.10
CA ALA A 330 -18.96 11.03 -20.11
C ALA A 330 -19.31 9.53 -20.20
N THR A 331 -20.25 9.14 -21.04
CA THR A 331 -21.06 7.93 -20.91
C THR A 331 -20.47 6.70 -21.61
N GLU A 332 -19.63 6.84 -22.62
CA GLU A 332 -19.16 5.69 -23.40
C GLU A 332 -18.26 4.71 -22.60
N LYS A 333 -17.45 5.22 -21.69
CA LYS A 333 -16.53 4.39 -20.88
C LYS A 333 -17.06 4.02 -19.49
N ARG A 334 -17.98 4.83 -18.94
CA ARG A 334 -18.53 4.68 -17.58
C ARG A 334 -19.76 3.74 -17.53
N SER A 335 -20.54 3.67 -18.59
CA SER A 335 -21.73 2.82 -18.69
C SER A 335 -21.42 1.32 -18.63
N SER A 336 -20.20 0.91 -19.04
CA SER A 336 -19.79 -0.49 -19.08
C SER A 336 -19.68 -1.11 -17.68
N LEU A 337 -19.10 -0.43 -16.70
CA LEU A 337 -18.91 -0.98 -15.34
C LEU A 337 -20.22 -1.09 -14.56
N TRP A 338 -21.10 -0.09 -14.63
CA TRP A 338 -22.38 -0.10 -13.95
C TRP A 338 -23.30 -1.21 -14.47
N ARG A 339 -23.17 -1.57 -15.72
CA ARG A 339 -23.90 -2.68 -16.34
C ARG A 339 -23.61 -4.03 -15.68
N TRP A 340 -22.42 -4.19 -15.10
CA TRP A 340 -22.01 -5.39 -14.37
C TRP A 340 -22.21 -5.29 -12.85
N ILE A 341 -21.96 -4.12 -12.27
CA ILE A 341 -22.03 -3.90 -10.82
C ILE A 341 -23.46 -4.06 -10.29
N LEU A 342 -24.46 -3.51 -11.01
CA LEU A 342 -25.86 -3.59 -10.59
C LEU A 342 -26.38 -5.04 -10.51
N PRO A 343 -26.32 -5.86 -11.58
CA PRO A 343 -26.83 -7.24 -11.52
C PRO A 343 -26.02 -8.10 -10.55
N LEU A 344 -24.71 -7.92 -10.45
CA LEU A 344 -23.89 -8.62 -9.48
C LEU A 344 -24.29 -8.29 -8.03
N GLY A 345 -24.50 -7.01 -7.73
CA GLY A 345 -25.00 -6.58 -6.41
C GLY A 345 -26.35 -7.19 -6.07
N TRP A 346 -27.28 -7.27 -7.03
CA TRP A 346 -28.57 -7.93 -6.85
C TRP A 346 -28.44 -9.44 -6.61
N ILE A 347 -27.63 -10.13 -7.42
CA ILE A 347 -27.38 -11.57 -7.27
C ILE A 347 -26.81 -11.88 -5.88
N LEU A 348 -25.81 -11.11 -5.44
CA LEU A 348 -25.20 -11.31 -4.13
C LEU A 348 -26.17 -11.04 -2.96
N ALA A 349 -26.96 -9.96 -3.04
CA ALA A 349 -27.90 -9.61 -1.98
C ALA A 349 -29.08 -10.61 -1.89
N ILE A 350 -29.62 -11.03 -3.01
CA ILE A 350 -30.66 -12.07 -3.06
C ILE A 350 -30.05 -13.40 -2.59
N GLY A 351 -28.87 -13.77 -3.09
CA GLY A 351 -28.17 -14.99 -2.70
C GLY A 351 -27.90 -15.04 -1.19
N ALA A 352 -27.46 -13.94 -0.58
CA ALA A 352 -27.28 -13.85 0.87
C ALA A 352 -28.59 -14.02 1.64
N THR A 353 -29.68 -13.41 1.17
CA THR A 353 -31.01 -13.57 1.79
C THR A 353 -31.50 -15.02 1.71
N VAL A 354 -31.35 -15.64 0.54
CA VAL A 354 -31.70 -17.06 0.34
C VAL A 354 -30.82 -17.97 1.18
N ALA A 355 -29.53 -17.71 1.29
CA ALA A 355 -28.59 -18.46 2.11
C ALA A 355 -28.99 -18.40 3.60
N ALA A 356 -29.32 -17.21 4.12
CA ALA A 356 -29.81 -17.06 5.50
C ALA A 356 -31.10 -17.86 5.74
N ALA A 357 -32.04 -17.81 4.80
CA ALA A 357 -33.31 -18.55 4.86
C ALA A 357 -33.12 -20.07 4.75
N SER A 358 -32.09 -20.54 4.02
CA SER A 358 -31.80 -21.97 3.84
C SER A 358 -30.92 -22.57 4.94
N GLY A 359 -30.48 -21.77 5.93
CA GLY A 359 -29.63 -22.21 7.04
C GLY A 359 -28.12 -22.03 6.79
N TYR A 360 -27.69 -21.41 5.69
CA TYR A 360 -26.28 -21.03 5.44
C TYR A 360 -26.00 -19.64 5.98
N VAL A 361 -26.21 -19.44 7.30
CA VAL A 361 -26.13 -18.11 7.94
C VAL A 361 -24.71 -17.56 7.93
N ALA A 362 -23.69 -18.41 8.06
CA ALA A 362 -22.30 -18.02 7.97
C ALA A 362 -21.97 -17.41 6.59
N LEU A 363 -22.37 -18.08 5.51
CA LEU A 363 -22.24 -17.59 4.14
C LEU A 363 -22.99 -16.26 3.94
N ALA A 364 -24.24 -16.18 4.39
CA ALA A 364 -25.04 -14.96 4.27
C ALA A 364 -24.37 -13.76 4.94
N SER A 365 -23.94 -13.93 6.19
CA SER A 365 -23.26 -12.89 6.96
C SER A 365 -21.89 -12.51 6.38
N PHE A 366 -21.16 -13.46 5.81
CA PHE A 366 -19.92 -13.20 5.10
C PHE A 366 -20.17 -12.38 3.83
N VAL A 367 -21.10 -12.81 2.97
CA VAL A 367 -21.41 -12.12 1.71
C VAL A 367 -21.87 -10.69 1.96
N THR A 368 -22.76 -10.46 2.91
CA THR A 368 -23.25 -9.10 3.20
C THR A 368 -22.16 -8.20 3.79
N ARG A 369 -21.35 -8.69 4.73
CA ARG A 369 -20.18 -7.95 5.23
C ARG A 369 -19.20 -7.62 4.10
N GLN A 370 -18.96 -8.58 3.20
CA GLN A 370 -18.09 -8.37 2.05
C GLN A 370 -18.67 -7.36 1.05
N MET A 371 -19.98 -7.35 0.83
CA MET A 371 -20.64 -6.36 -0.02
C MET A 371 -20.47 -4.94 0.54
N VAL A 372 -20.75 -4.75 1.84
CA VAL A 372 -20.58 -3.44 2.50
C VAL A 372 -19.12 -3.01 2.45
N ARG A 373 -18.19 -3.91 2.80
CA ARG A 373 -16.75 -3.65 2.77
C ARG A 373 -16.26 -3.29 1.37
N THR A 374 -16.63 -4.05 0.36
CA THR A 374 -16.29 -3.78 -1.04
C THR A 374 -16.87 -2.44 -1.49
N GLY A 375 -18.11 -2.15 -1.12
CA GLY A 375 -18.76 -0.87 -1.44
C GLY A 375 -17.99 0.34 -0.92
N PHE A 376 -17.60 0.33 0.35
CA PHE A 376 -16.82 1.46 0.89
C PHE A 376 -15.37 1.49 0.36
N LEU A 377 -14.73 0.35 0.11
CA LEU A 377 -13.40 0.32 -0.49
C LEU A 377 -13.41 0.88 -1.92
N LEU A 378 -14.42 0.54 -2.72
CA LEU A 378 -14.58 1.12 -4.06
C LEU A 378 -14.89 2.63 -4.00
N GLY A 379 -15.68 3.07 -3.04
CA GLY A 379 -15.92 4.49 -2.81
C GLY A 379 -14.65 5.26 -2.41
N ALA A 380 -13.86 4.69 -1.49
CA ALA A 380 -12.57 5.23 -1.10
C ALA A 380 -11.58 5.25 -2.27
N LEU A 381 -11.49 4.14 -3.01
CA LEU A 381 -10.67 4.02 -4.22
C LEU A 381 -11.04 5.11 -5.24
N TYR A 382 -12.33 5.33 -5.47
CA TYR A 382 -12.79 6.38 -6.40
C TYR A 382 -12.28 7.77 -5.99
N ILE A 383 -12.40 8.13 -4.70
CA ILE A 383 -11.91 9.43 -4.19
C ILE A 383 -10.38 9.50 -4.35
N LEU A 384 -9.65 8.42 -4.02
CA LEU A 384 -8.19 8.37 -4.11
C LEU A 384 -7.70 8.45 -5.56
N LEU A 385 -8.38 7.77 -6.50
CA LEU A 385 -8.04 7.83 -7.93
C LEU A 385 -8.22 9.26 -8.48
N VAL A 386 -9.35 9.90 -8.19
CA VAL A 386 -9.58 11.28 -8.61
C VAL A 386 -8.55 12.22 -7.99
N LEU A 387 -8.27 12.05 -6.69
CA LEU A 387 -7.28 12.88 -5.99
C LEU A 387 -5.86 12.70 -6.58
N ALA A 388 -5.45 11.48 -6.85
CA ALA A 388 -4.14 11.17 -7.41
C ALA A 388 -4.00 11.74 -8.83
N ASP A 389 -4.97 11.47 -9.70
CA ASP A 389 -4.98 11.93 -11.08
C ASP A 389 -4.91 13.47 -11.15
N GLU A 390 -5.77 14.16 -10.43
CA GLU A 390 -5.84 15.62 -10.41
C GLU A 390 -4.58 16.26 -9.79
N THR A 391 -4.04 15.66 -8.72
CA THR A 391 -2.81 16.16 -8.07
C THR A 391 -1.60 16.02 -9.00
N ILE A 392 -1.47 14.85 -9.65
CA ILE A 392 -0.37 14.59 -10.58
C ILE A 392 -0.49 15.52 -11.79
N GLN A 393 -1.68 15.63 -12.39
CA GLN A 393 -1.90 16.53 -13.52
C GLN A 393 -1.61 17.99 -13.14
N ALA A 394 -2.11 18.46 -12.00
CA ALA A 394 -1.85 19.82 -11.53
C ALA A 394 -0.35 20.07 -11.28
N THR A 395 0.39 19.06 -10.81
CA THR A 395 1.82 19.17 -10.53
C THR A 395 2.66 19.17 -11.82
N PHE A 396 2.33 18.32 -12.79
CA PHE A 396 3.08 18.15 -14.04
C PHE A 396 2.60 19.05 -15.19
N GLN A 397 1.62 19.93 -14.96
CA GLN A 397 1.31 20.98 -15.93
C GLN A 397 2.50 21.90 -16.15
N ALA A 398 2.76 22.28 -17.40
CA ALA A 398 3.88 23.16 -17.75
C ALA A 398 3.83 24.56 -17.06
N ARG A 399 2.64 24.98 -16.61
CA ARG A 399 2.41 26.23 -15.88
C ARG A 399 2.61 26.10 -14.36
N SER A 400 2.66 24.88 -13.80
CA SER A 400 2.89 24.65 -12.37
C SER A 400 4.32 25.06 -11.97
N ALA A 401 4.55 25.34 -10.68
CA ALA A 401 5.89 25.64 -10.18
C ALA A 401 6.88 24.53 -10.49
N PHE A 402 6.47 23.26 -10.31
CA PHE A 402 7.27 22.08 -10.62
C PHE A 402 7.51 21.92 -12.14
N GLY A 403 6.49 22.08 -12.97
CA GLY A 403 6.60 22.05 -14.43
C GLY A 403 7.52 23.15 -14.97
N GLN A 404 7.49 24.34 -14.38
CA GLN A 404 8.41 25.43 -14.74
C GLN A 404 9.86 25.12 -14.36
N VAL A 405 10.12 24.48 -13.24
CA VAL A 405 11.46 24.01 -12.87
C VAL A 405 11.94 22.97 -13.88
N MET A 406 11.11 22.00 -14.22
CA MET A 406 11.47 20.98 -15.21
C MET A 406 11.75 21.56 -16.61
N THR A 407 10.93 22.49 -17.06
CA THR A 407 11.10 23.09 -18.38
C THR A 407 12.25 24.10 -18.43
N ARG A 408 12.41 24.97 -17.42
CA ARG A 408 13.42 26.04 -17.41
C ARG A 408 14.79 25.56 -16.94
N SER A 409 14.83 24.75 -15.87
CA SER A 409 16.10 24.32 -15.26
C SER A 409 16.66 23.05 -15.88
N MET A 410 15.80 22.12 -16.30
CA MET A 410 16.20 20.85 -16.91
C MET A 410 16.08 20.85 -18.44
N GLY A 411 15.53 21.90 -19.04
CA GLY A 411 15.40 22.02 -20.49
C GLY A 411 14.48 20.97 -21.13
N LEU A 412 13.54 20.39 -20.34
CA LEU A 412 12.58 19.43 -20.86
C LEU A 412 11.53 20.15 -21.72
N ALA A 413 11.10 19.51 -22.82
CA ALA A 413 9.99 19.99 -23.59
C ALA A 413 8.70 19.94 -22.77
N ARG A 414 7.78 20.88 -22.97
CA ARG A 414 6.51 20.94 -22.22
C ARG A 414 5.70 19.65 -22.36
N GLU A 415 5.66 19.12 -23.57
CA GLU A 415 4.96 17.86 -23.90
C GLU A 415 5.57 16.68 -23.14
N THR A 416 6.90 16.65 -22.95
CA THR A 416 7.57 15.59 -22.18
C THR A 416 7.19 15.64 -20.70
N VAL A 417 7.07 16.84 -20.11
CA VAL A 417 6.65 16.99 -18.70
C VAL A 417 5.22 16.50 -18.51
N GLU A 418 4.32 16.86 -19.43
CA GLU A 418 2.93 16.41 -19.40
C GLU A 418 2.82 14.88 -19.62
N GLN A 419 3.61 14.31 -20.54
CA GLN A 419 3.67 12.85 -20.76
C GLN A 419 4.15 12.10 -19.52
N ILE A 420 5.16 12.61 -18.82
CA ILE A 420 5.61 12.03 -17.55
C ILE A 420 4.47 12.03 -16.52
N GLY A 421 3.71 13.12 -16.45
CA GLY A 421 2.54 13.21 -15.59
C GLY A 421 1.50 12.13 -15.90
N VAL A 422 1.19 11.91 -17.19
CA VAL A 422 0.23 10.88 -17.63
C VAL A 422 0.72 9.47 -17.28
N VAL A 423 2.00 9.16 -17.52
CA VAL A 423 2.58 7.85 -17.18
C VAL A 423 2.56 7.62 -15.67
N LEU A 424 2.97 8.62 -14.89
CA LEU A 424 2.97 8.55 -13.43
C LEU A 424 1.55 8.37 -12.87
N SER A 425 0.56 9.10 -13.40
CA SER A 425 -0.85 8.94 -13.04
C SER A 425 -1.32 7.50 -13.34
N GLY A 426 -0.97 6.94 -14.49
CA GLY A 426 -1.28 5.56 -14.85
C GLY A 426 -0.68 4.54 -13.88
N LEU A 427 0.58 4.72 -13.48
CA LEU A 427 1.25 3.85 -12.51
C LEU A 427 0.61 3.92 -11.11
N VAL A 428 0.33 5.15 -10.63
CA VAL A 428 -0.31 5.35 -9.32
C VAL A 428 -1.73 4.78 -9.32
N ARG A 429 -2.49 4.95 -10.42
CA ARG A 429 -3.81 4.35 -10.61
C ARG A 429 -3.75 2.83 -10.52
N LEU A 430 -2.81 2.20 -11.22
CA LEU A 430 -2.63 0.75 -11.21
C LEU A 430 -2.27 0.25 -9.80
N LEU A 431 -1.39 0.95 -9.11
CA LEU A 431 -1.01 0.65 -7.73
C LEU A 431 -2.20 0.74 -6.77
N LEU A 432 -2.99 1.82 -6.84
CA LEU A 432 -4.18 2.00 -6.00
C LEU A 432 -5.23 0.92 -6.25
N ILE A 433 -5.45 0.53 -7.52
CA ILE A 433 -6.36 -0.55 -7.89
C ILE A 433 -5.84 -1.89 -7.34
N ALA A 434 -4.54 -2.17 -7.46
CA ALA A 434 -3.94 -3.39 -6.93
C ALA A 434 -4.08 -3.47 -5.40
N ILE A 435 -3.79 -2.38 -4.68
CA ILE A 435 -3.98 -2.29 -3.23
C ILE A 435 -5.46 -2.53 -2.85
N ALA A 436 -6.40 -1.88 -3.54
CA ALA A 436 -7.83 -2.07 -3.27
C ALA A 436 -8.27 -3.51 -3.54
N ALA A 437 -7.79 -4.14 -4.61
CA ALA A 437 -8.07 -5.54 -4.93
C ALA A 437 -7.54 -6.47 -3.82
N LEU A 438 -6.34 -6.25 -3.32
CA LEU A 438 -5.78 -7.00 -2.20
C LEU A 438 -6.66 -6.87 -0.95
N PHE A 439 -7.08 -5.65 -0.59
CA PHE A 439 -7.98 -5.45 0.56
C PHE A 439 -9.37 -6.09 0.37
N ILE A 440 -9.89 -6.13 -0.85
CA ILE A 440 -11.17 -6.78 -1.17
C ILE A 440 -11.03 -8.30 -1.06
N LEU A 441 -9.92 -8.87 -1.51
CA LEU A 441 -9.68 -10.32 -1.52
C LEU A 441 -9.19 -10.88 -0.17
N ALA A 442 -8.62 -10.04 0.70
CA ALA A 442 -8.06 -10.43 1.99
C ALA A 442 -8.97 -11.32 2.86
N PRO A 443 -10.30 -11.12 2.95
CA PRO A 443 -11.17 -11.96 3.79
C PRO A 443 -11.43 -13.36 3.26
N ILE A 444 -11.07 -13.64 2.00
CA ILE A 444 -11.30 -14.94 1.35
C ILE A 444 -10.20 -15.96 1.75
N GLY A 445 -9.69 -15.84 2.98
CA GLY A 445 -8.68 -16.77 3.55
C GLY A 445 -7.22 -16.31 3.32
N ILE A 446 -7.03 -15.05 2.96
CA ILE A 446 -5.73 -14.42 2.96
C ILE A 446 -5.65 -13.59 4.24
N ASP A 447 -4.74 -13.93 5.16
CA ASP A 447 -4.55 -13.16 6.40
C ASP A 447 -4.10 -11.73 6.05
N GLY A 448 -4.64 -10.74 6.76
CA GLY A 448 -4.24 -9.35 6.52
C GLY A 448 -2.74 -9.12 6.72
N GLN A 449 -2.09 -9.92 7.59
CA GLN A 449 -0.63 -9.93 7.75
C GLN A 449 0.06 -10.56 6.55
N ASP A 450 -0.49 -11.62 5.96
CA ASP A 450 0.05 -12.24 4.73
C ASP A 450 -0.05 -11.25 3.57
N VAL A 451 -1.18 -10.55 3.42
CA VAL A 451 -1.36 -9.51 2.38
C VAL A 451 -0.36 -8.37 2.55
N VAL A 452 -0.12 -7.91 3.79
CA VAL A 452 0.86 -6.87 4.07
C VAL A 452 2.29 -7.38 3.84
N SER A 453 2.59 -8.64 4.20
CA SER A 453 3.89 -9.25 3.97
C SER A 453 4.12 -9.51 2.48
N ASP A 454 3.11 -10.02 1.76
CA ASP A 454 3.17 -10.20 0.30
C ASP A 454 3.26 -8.87 -0.44
N ALA A 455 2.54 -7.85 0.01
CA ALA A 455 2.66 -6.49 -0.52
C ALA A 455 4.04 -5.88 -0.22
N LYS A 456 4.59 -6.08 0.97
CA LYS A 456 5.98 -5.72 1.29
C LYS A 456 6.96 -6.47 0.40
N THR A 457 6.79 -7.78 0.24
CA THR A 457 7.64 -8.60 -0.63
C THR A 457 7.55 -8.15 -2.08
N ALA A 458 6.35 -7.85 -2.59
CA ALA A 458 6.17 -7.30 -3.93
C ALA A 458 6.77 -5.89 -4.09
N PHE A 459 6.71 -5.06 -3.04
CA PHE A 459 7.25 -3.71 -3.06
C PHE A 459 8.77 -3.68 -2.86
N PHE A 460 9.29 -4.43 -1.89
CA PHE A 460 10.72 -4.43 -1.55
C PHE A 460 11.53 -5.46 -2.33
N GLY A 461 10.89 -6.45 -2.93
CA GLY A 461 11.49 -7.36 -3.90
C GLY A 461 11.21 -8.84 -3.67
N PHE A 462 10.96 -9.54 -4.76
CA PHE A 462 10.95 -10.99 -4.84
C PHE A 462 12.05 -11.45 -5.82
N ARG A 463 12.68 -12.58 -5.53
CA ARG A 463 13.75 -13.13 -6.36
C ARG A 463 13.21 -14.16 -7.35
N VAL A 464 13.48 -13.96 -8.64
CA VAL A 464 13.19 -14.93 -9.71
C VAL A 464 14.48 -15.14 -10.53
N GLY A 465 15.00 -16.35 -10.53
CA GLY A 465 16.17 -16.70 -11.35
C GLY A 465 17.43 -15.88 -11.08
N GLY A 466 17.67 -15.47 -9.81
CA GLY A 466 18.84 -14.66 -9.42
C GLY A 466 18.68 -13.16 -9.58
N LEU A 467 17.56 -12.67 -10.15
CA LEU A 467 17.21 -11.26 -10.23
C LEU A 467 16.20 -10.90 -9.13
N THR A 468 16.44 -9.78 -8.44
CA THR A 468 15.50 -9.21 -7.47
C THR A 468 14.60 -8.20 -8.16
N PHE A 469 13.34 -8.55 -8.36
CA PHE A 469 12.34 -7.63 -8.87
C PHE A 469 11.70 -6.89 -7.70
N SER A 470 11.92 -5.59 -7.62
CA SER A 470 11.41 -4.73 -6.56
C SER A 470 10.82 -3.47 -7.17
N LEU A 471 9.57 -3.15 -6.82
CA LEU A 471 8.94 -1.91 -7.25
C LEU A 471 9.70 -0.69 -6.68
N SER A 472 10.19 -0.80 -5.45
CA SER A 472 11.02 0.24 -4.84
C SER A 472 12.34 0.44 -5.60
N ALA A 473 13.01 -0.64 -6.05
CA ALA A 473 14.22 -0.54 -6.86
C ALA A 473 13.96 0.12 -8.23
N ILE A 474 12.84 -0.24 -8.88
CA ILE A 474 12.43 0.38 -10.15
C ILE A 474 12.15 1.87 -9.97
N LEU A 475 11.39 2.26 -8.94
CA LEU A 475 11.12 3.67 -8.64
C LEU A 475 12.40 4.45 -8.30
N THR A 476 13.29 3.84 -7.51
CA THR A 476 14.58 4.43 -7.16
C THR A 476 15.47 4.54 -8.40
N GLY A 477 15.54 3.52 -9.25
CA GLY A 477 16.25 3.55 -10.52
C GLY A 477 15.73 4.64 -11.46
N LEU A 478 14.40 4.80 -11.56
CA LEU A 478 13.78 5.88 -12.34
C LEU A 478 14.11 7.27 -11.77
N ALA A 479 14.14 7.40 -10.43
CA ALA A 479 14.57 8.64 -9.77
C ALA A 479 16.04 8.96 -10.07
N PHE A 480 16.93 7.97 -10.00
CA PHE A 480 18.35 8.15 -10.36
C PHE A 480 18.53 8.48 -11.84
N LEU A 481 17.75 7.86 -12.75
CA LEU A 481 17.77 8.17 -14.18
C LEU A 481 17.34 9.63 -14.43
N THR A 482 16.23 10.05 -13.86
CA THR A 482 15.72 11.41 -14.03
C THR A 482 16.67 12.45 -13.43
N LEU A 483 17.20 12.19 -12.24
CA LEU A 483 18.19 13.05 -11.59
C LEU A 483 19.49 13.13 -12.41
N GLY A 484 20.00 11.99 -12.90
CA GLY A 484 21.21 11.92 -13.70
C GLY A 484 21.07 12.67 -15.03
N ILE A 485 19.96 12.52 -15.73
CA ILE A 485 19.66 13.29 -16.95
C ILE A 485 19.54 14.79 -16.63
N ALA A 486 18.90 15.15 -15.50
CA ALA A 486 18.77 16.52 -15.07
C ALA A 486 20.14 17.18 -14.79
N VAL A 487 21.01 16.47 -14.06
CA VAL A 487 22.37 16.91 -13.78
C VAL A 487 23.16 17.07 -15.08
N THR A 488 23.10 16.08 -15.99
CA THR A 488 23.76 16.13 -17.30
C THR A 488 23.33 17.35 -18.11
N ARG A 489 22.02 17.62 -18.19
CA ARG A 489 21.49 18.80 -18.88
C ARG A 489 21.84 20.12 -18.18
N GLY A 490 21.86 20.13 -16.86
CA GLY A 490 22.30 21.28 -16.08
C GLY A 490 23.76 21.63 -16.36
N ILE A 491 24.65 20.64 -16.42
CA ILE A 491 26.05 20.81 -16.76
C ILE A 491 26.19 21.26 -18.22
N GLN A 492 25.46 20.65 -19.17
CA GLN A 492 25.43 21.09 -20.57
C GLN A 492 24.98 22.54 -20.71
N GLY A 493 23.91 22.93 -19.99
CA GLY A 493 23.43 24.32 -19.99
C GLY A 493 24.44 25.30 -19.40
N TRP A 494 25.10 24.93 -18.30
CA TRP A 494 26.19 25.74 -17.73
C TRP A 494 27.37 25.85 -18.66
N LEU A 495 27.76 24.75 -19.32
CA LEU A 495 28.84 24.71 -20.30
C LEU A 495 28.55 25.65 -21.47
N ASP A 496 27.32 25.58 -22.01
CA ASP A 496 26.85 26.35 -23.17
C ASP A 496 26.71 27.85 -22.87
N GLN A 497 26.18 28.20 -21.67
CA GLN A 497 25.88 29.60 -21.34
C GLN A 497 27.02 30.34 -20.67
N ARG A 498 27.87 29.66 -19.89
CA ARG A 498 28.90 30.33 -19.07
C ARG A 498 30.33 30.00 -19.47
N PHE A 499 30.64 28.76 -19.82
CA PHE A 499 32.02 28.32 -20.07
C PHE A 499 32.41 28.47 -21.54
N LEU A 500 31.69 27.86 -22.48
CA LEU A 500 32.01 27.83 -23.90
C LEU A 500 32.04 29.24 -24.56
N PRO A 501 31.17 30.22 -24.21
CA PRO A 501 31.24 31.55 -24.77
C PRO A 501 32.55 32.30 -24.45
N ARG A 502 33.17 31.97 -23.31
CA ARG A 502 34.43 32.59 -22.86
C ARG A 502 35.67 31.97 -23.50
N THR A 503 35.51 30.89 -24.25
CA THR A 503 36.59 30.20 -24.95
C THR A 503 36.70 30.71 -26.39
N ARG A 504 37.90 30.71 -26.95
CA ARG A 504 38.18 31.06 -28.37
C ARG A 504 37.98 29.85 -29.31
N LEU A 505 37.19 28.84 -28.90
CA LEU A 505 36.94 27.64 -29.69
C LEU A 505 35.99 27.94 -30.84
N ASP A 506 36.18 27.24 -31.95
CA ASP A 506 35.26 27.26 -33.10
C ASP A 506 33.88 26.71 -32.73
N VAL A 507 32.85 27.16 -33.46
CA VAL A 507 31.46 26.78 -33.23
C VAL A 507 31.25 25.27 -33.34
N GLY A 508 31.96 24.62 -34.29
CA GLY A 508 31.92 23.17 -34.47
C GLY A 508 32.42 22.40 -33.24
N LEU A 509 33.57 22.84 -32.70
CA LEU A 509 34.18 22.21 -31.52
C LEU A 509 33.35 22.45 -30.26
N LYS A 510 32.75 23.64 -30.09
CA LYS A 510 31.80 23.91 -28.98
C LYS A 510 30.62 22.97 -29.00
N ASN A 511 30.02 22.76 -30.17
CA ASN A 511 28.90 21.85 -30.34
C ASN A 511 29.29 20.38 -30.09
N SER A 512 30.46 19.96 -30.56
CA SER A 512 31.00 18.61 -30.31
C SER A 512 31.22 18.34 -28.84
N ILE A 513 31.82 19.26 -28.08
CA ILE A 513 32.05 19.15 -26.64
C ILE A 513 30.70 19.01 -25.90
N ARG A 514 29.74 19.88 -26.21
CA ARG A 514 28.41 19.85 -25.61
C ARG A 514 27.68 18.50 -25.84
N THR A 515 27.70 18.03 -27.09
CA THR A 515 27.03 16.79 -27.51
C THR A 515 27.69 15.56 -26.88
N SER A 516 29.02 15.50 -26.88
CA SER A 516 29.79 14.41 -26.25
C SER A 516 29.50 14.33 -24.75
N PHE A 517 29.45 15.46 -24.07
CA PHE A 517 29.11 15.51 -22.64
C PHE A 517 27.69 14.99 -22.38
N GLY A 518 26.76 15.30 -23.28
CA GLY A 518 25.38 14.78 -23.21
C GLY A 518 25.31 13.28 -23.36
N TYR A 519 26.04 12.71 -24.32
CA TYR A 519 26.07 11.27 -24.51
C TYR A 519 26.69 10.54 -23.32
N VAL A 520 27.87 11.00 -22.87
CA VAL A 520 28.53 10.38 -21.69
C VAL A 520 27.67 10.49 -20.46
N GLY A 521 27.09 11.64 -20.16
CA GLY A 521 26.23 11.84 -19.00
C GLY A 521 24.96 11.00 -19.04
N THR A 522 24.35 10.84 -20.23
CA THR A 522 23.18 9.96 -20.40
C THR A 522 23.54 8.50 -20.20
N ILE A 523 24.65 8.02 -20.76
CA ILE A 523 25.13 6.64 -20.59
C ILE A 523 25.40 6.35 -19.11
N VAL A 524 26.09 7.24 -18.40
CA VAL A 524 26.36 7.12 -16.97
C VAL A 524 25.05 7.10 -16.16
N SER A 525 24.09 7.96 -16.50
CA SER A 525 22.79 8.02 -15.83
C SER A 525 21.99 6.71 -15.99
N VAL A 526 22.01 6.13 -17.20
CA VAL A 526 21.38 4.84 -17.50
C VAL A 526 22.07 3.70 -16.75
N ALA A 527 23.41 3.67 -16.74
CA ALA A 527 24.19 2.66 -16.03
C ALA A 527 23.92 2.72 -14.52
N LEU A 528 23.89 3.91 -13.91
CA LEU A 528 23.55 4.08 -12.51
C LEU A 528 22.10 3.62 -12.21
N ALA A 529 21.15 3.97 -13.06
CA ALA A 529 19.77 3.52 -12.90
C ALA A 529 19.66 1.99 -12.94
N PHE A 530 20.33 1.32 -13.87
CA PHE A 530 20.35 -0.15 -13.97
C PHE A 530 21.04 -0.80 -12.77
N SER A 531 22.13 -0.22 -12.28
CA SER A 531 22.82 -0.70 -11.07
C SER A 531 21.90 -0.69 -9.84
N VAL A 532 21.13 0.41 -9.68
CA VAL A 532 20.17 0.56 -8.56
C VAL A 532 19.00 -0.42 -8.67
N VAL A 533 18.56 -0.74 -9.89
CA VAL A 533 17.51 -1.76 -10.12
C VAL A 533 18.02 -3.18 -9.83
N GLY A 534 19.34 -3.38 -9.67
CA GLY A 534 19.94 -4.68 -9.39
C GLY A 534 20.28 -5.48 -10.65
N LEU A 535 20.35 -4.83 -11.81
CA LEU A 535 20.83 -5.46 -13.03
C LEU A 535 22.35 -5.57 -13.00
N ASP A 536 22.87 -6.76 -13.32
CA ASP A 536 24.31 -6.99 -13.37
C ASP A 536 24.95 -6.25 -14.56
N LEU A 537 25.79 -5.27 -14.23
CA LEU A 537 26.51 -4.48 -15.21
C LEU A 537 27.77 -5.17 -15.74
N GLN A 538 28.11 -6.38 -15.30
CA GLN A 538 29.33 -7.06 -15.70
C GLN A 538 29.34 -7.34 -17.20
N ASN A 539 28.22 -7.78 -17.75
CA ASN A 539 28.10 -7.98 -19.20
C ASN A 539 28.19 -6.67 -19.99
N LEU A 540 27.65 -5.59 -19.44
CA LEU A 540 27.76 -4.26 -20.04
C LEU A 540 29.20 -3.74 -20.02
N ALA A 541 29.93 -3.99 -18.93
CA ALA A 541 31.34 -3.65 -18.81
C ALA A 541 32.21 -4.38 -19.84
N ILE A 542 31.92 -5.64 -20.14
CA ILE A 542 32.62 -6.41 -21.19
C ILE A 542 32.41 -5.76 -22.57
N VAL A 543 31.16 -5.41 -22.90
CA VAL A 543 30.83 -4.75 -24.18
C VAL A 543 31.48 -3.35 -24.26
N ALA A 544 31.42 -2.57 -23.16
CA ALA A 544 32.07 -1.26 -23.07
C ALA A 544 33.59 -1.37 -23.21
N GLY A 545 34.20 -2.39 -22.63
CA GLY A 545 35.62 -2.72 -22.78
C GLY A 545 36.01 -3.00 -24.24
N ALA A 546 35.26 -3.86 -24.90
CA ALA A 546 35.48 -4.16 -26.33
C ALA A 546 35.31 -2.93 -27.22
N LEU A 547 34.27 -2.11 -26.96
CA LEU A 547 34.06 -0.86 -27.68
C LEU A 547 35.18 0.15 -27.43
N SER A 548 35.68 0.26 -26.19
CA SER A 548 36.81 1.15 -25.84
C SER A 548 38.09 0.76 -26.57
N VAL A 549 38.35 -0.55 -26.73
CA VAL A 549 39.49 -1.03 -27.53
C VAL A 549 39.31 -0.66 -29.01
N GLY A 550 38.11 -0.84 -29.56
CA GLY A 550 37.80 -0.45 -30.95
C GLY A 550 37.95 1.06 -31.19
N VAL A 551 37.46 1.88 -30.28
CA VAL A 551 37.63 3.36 -30.32
C VAL A 551 39.10 3.72 -30.16
N GLY A 552 39.85 3.03 -29.28
CA GLY A 552 41.29 3.22 -29.09
C GLY A 552 42.08 2.98 -30.39
N PHE A 553 41.81 1.90 -31.11
CA PHE A 553 42.41 1.65 -32.43
C PHE A 553 41.99 2.70 -33.48
N GLY A 554 40.72 3.13 -33.47
CA GLY A 554 40.25 4.20 -34.38
C GLY A 554 40.94 5.56 -34.14
N LEU A 555 41.30 5.87 -32.89
CA LEU A 555 41.95 7.09 -32.49
C LEU A 555 43.49 7.00 -32.52
N GLN A 556 44.07 5.84 -32.77
CA GLN A 556 45.53 5.59 -32.72
C GLN A 556 46.35 6.60 -33.54
N SER A 557 45.92 6.92 -34.76
CA SER A 557 46.60 7.87 -35.63
C SER A 557 46.55 9.29 -35.05
N ILE A 558 45.42 9.68 -34.47
CA ILE A 558 45.25 11.02 -33.87
C ILE A 558 46.13 11.16 -32.63
N VAL A 559 46.17 10.14 -31.78
CA VAL A 559 47.01 10.11 -30.57
C VAL A 559 48.49 10.14 -30.95
N ASN A 560 48.88 9.34 -31.96
CA ASN A 560 50.26 9.28 -32.43
C ASN A 560 50.73 10.64 -32.96
N ASN A 561 49.90 11.31 -33.79
CA ASN A 561 50.21 12.64 -34.32
C ASN A 561 50.29 13.70 -33.21
N PHE A 562 49.39 13.61 -32.21
CA PHE A 562 49.39 14.51 -31.07
C PHE A 562 50.66 14.35 -30.22
N VAL A 563 51.01 13.10 -29.86
CA VAL A 563 52.21 12.80 -29.07
C VAL A 563 53.46 13.22 -29.81
N SER A 564 53.57 12.94 -31.14
CA SER A 564 54.69 13.35 -31.95
C SER A 564 54.81 14.88 -32.02
N GLY A 565 53.67 15.60 -32.14
CA GLY A 565 53.66 17.06 -32.10
C GLY A 565 54.07 17.61 -30.72
N LEU A 566 53.69 16.96 -29.63
CA LEU A 566 54.08 17.35 -28.27
C LEU A 566 55.56 17.13 -28.00
N ILE A 567 56.14 16.03 -28.52
CA ILE A 567 57.56 15.72 -28.45
C ILE A 567 58.36 16.80 -29.24
N LEU A 568 57.94 17.14 -30.45
CA LEU A 568 58.57 18.20 -31.26
C LEU A 568 58.51 19.55 -30.54
N LEU A 569 57.46 19.90 -29.85
CA LEU A 569 57.33 21.12 -29.05
C LEU A 569 58.20 21.10 -27.79
N ALA A 570 58.44 19.93 -27.19
CA ALA A 570 59.28 19.76 -26.01
C ALA A 570 60.77 19.76 -26.35
N GLU A 571 61.19 19.04 -27.40
CA GLU A 571 62.55 18.86 -27.79
C GLU A 571 63.10 20.06 -28.57
N ARG A 572 62.24 20.88 -29.21
CA ARG A 572 62.60 22.08 -30.00
C ARG A 572 63.83 21.85 -30.91
N PRO A 573 63.84 20.86 -31.81
CA PRO A 573 64.98 20.49 -32.61
C PRO A 573 65.35 21.55 -33.65
N ILE A 574 64.52 22.57 -33.91
CA ILE A 574 64.71 23.66 -34.80
C ILE A 574 64.53 24.99 -34.04
N LYS A 575 65.57 25.81 -33.97
CA LYS A 575 65.53 27.19 -33.45
C LYS A 575 65.02 28.14 -34.50
#